data_7172fc71226753939e169ed9365ee374
#
_entry.id   7172fc71226753939e169ed9365ee374
#
_cell.length_a   1.000
_cell.length_b   1.000
_cell.length_c   1.000
_cell.angle_alpha   90.00
_cell.angle_beta   90.00
_cell.angle_gamma   90.00
#
_symmetry.space_group_name_H-M   'P 1'
#
loop_
_entity.id
_entity.type
_entity.pdbx_description
1 polymer ?
#
loop_
_entity_poly.entity_id
_entity_poly.type
_entity_poly.pdbx_seq_one_letter_code
_entity_poly.pdbx_strand_id
1 'polypeptide(L)'
;MTHSHSHSPASGPAPLGPIAAKIVVGLLAAIGVLVVIGAALLWPAQQKVEIPLPYQNSSGSAVTTEAGHVVSTRAAVCGDQSVGKVLTSEPARVQGDEGCVQSQIAIDSGPNQGAYTLVEFSGGPGQPNLAVGEHVRITRQIDPTGTTTYAFYDYERTWSLAALAAVFAVVVVAVARWRGLRALLGIVVAFVVLVVFLLPALRDGASAVPVSLVASAIILYAVIYLAHGVSLRTSAALLGTLTSLLLAAFLSWAAIELTHLTGLSQEDNNAVAAYLGNVSITGLLLAGFIIGSLGVLNDVTITQASAVFELAEHGGSRRSIFVGAMRVGSDHIASTVYTLVLAYAGSALPLLLLFSVAGRGLGDVLTVRTWPSRSPARRSAASHWRYRCR
;
A
#
# COMPACT_ATOMS: atom_id res chain seq x y z
N MET A 1 8.23 19.15 66.13
CA MET A 1 7.35 18.01 65.89
C MET A 1 7.24 17.81 64.41
N THR A 2 8.07 16.92 63.84
CA THR A 2 8.13 16.59 62.42
C THR A 2 7.27 15.36 62.18
N HIS A 3 6.10 15.54 61.54
CA HIS A 3 5.26 14.43 61.06
C HIS A 3 5.86 13.84 59.80
N SER A 4 6.49 12.72 59.93
CA SER A 4 6.91 11.88 58.80
C SER A 4 5.68 11.15 58.26
N HIS A 5 5.17 11.59 57.07
CA HIS A 5 4.20 10.81 56.33
C HIS A 5 4.92 9.74 55.54
N SER A 6 4.94 8.51 56.10
CA SER A 6 5.31 7.32 55.35
C SER A 6 4.22 7.01 54.30
N HIS A 7 4.47 7.37 53.07
CA HIS A 7 3.68 6.85 51.93
C HIS A 7 4.04 5.36 51.74
N SER A 8 3.25 4.48 52.34
CA SER A 8 3.21 3.08 51.92
C SER A 8 2.71 3.08 50.46
N PRO A 9 3.41 2.39 49.53
CA PRO A 9 2.87 2.23 48.18
C PRO A 9 1.57 1.43 48.34
N ALA A 10 0.45 2.07 47.98
CA ALA A 10 -0.84 1.41 47.93
C ALA A 10 -0.72 0.29 46.87
N SER A 11 -0.55 -0.96 47.37
CA SER A 11 -0.71 -2.16 46.56
C SER A 11 -2.22 -2.29 46.23
N GLY A 12 -2.68 -1.51 45.28
CA GLY A 12 -4.01 -1.70 44.71
C GLY A 12 -4.09 -3.10 44.08
N PRO A 13 -5.23 -3.77 44.17
CA PRO A 13 -5.39 -5.08 43.55
C PRO A 13 -5.04 -4.96 42.07
N ALA A 14 -4.21 -5.90 41.57
CA ALA A 14 -3.90 -5.98 40.15
C ALA A 14 -5.22 -5.95 39.36
N PRO A 15 -5.32 -5.14 38.27
CA PRO A 15 -6.57 -4.94 37.53
C PRO A 15 -7.16 -6.23 36.96
N LEU A 16 -6.34 -7.28 36.85
CA LEU A 16 -6.74 -8.66 36.54
C LEU A 16 -6.36 -9.57 37.69
N GLY A 17 -7.33 -10.34 38.21
CA GLY A 17 -7.05 -11.40 39.19
C GLY A 17 -6.10 -12.48 38.57
N PRO A 18 -5.38 -13.23 39.40
CA PRO A 18 -4.36 -14.19 38.93
C PRO A 18 -4.91 -15.29 37.99
N ILE A 19 -6.18 -15.64 38.14
CA ILE A 19 -6.84 -16.63 37.26
C ILE A 19 -7.10 -15.98 35.86
N ALA A 20 -7.64 -14.76 35.83
CA ALA A 20 -7.89 -14.05 34.57
C ALA A 20 -6.59 -13.79 33.78
N ALA A 21 -5.49 -13.45 34.51
CA ALA A 21 -4.19 -13.27 33.89
C ALA A 21 -3.68 -14.57 33.23
N LYS A 22 -3.82 -15.70 33.92
CA LYS A 22 -3.44 -17.03 33.37
C LYS A 22 -4.29 -17.40 32.15
N ILE A 23 -5.59 -17.11 32.18
CA ILE A 23 -6.49 -17.37 31.05
C ILE A 23 -6.06 -16.54 29.83
N VAL A 24 -5.80 -15.22 29.97
CA VAL A 24 -5.36 -14.37 28.89
C VAL A 24 -4.05 -14.87 28.27
N VAL A 25 -3.05 -15.16 29.10
CA VAL A 25 -1.76 -15.66 28.62
C VAL A 25 -1.91 -17.05 27.97
N GLY A 26 -2.67 -17.96 28.56
CA GLY A 26 -2.91 -19.30 28.00
C GLY A 26 -3.62 -19.24 26.65
N LEU A 27 -4.64 -18.36 26.51
CA LEU A 27 -5.36 -18.19 25.27
C LEU A 27 -4.47 -17.57 24.17
N LEU A 28 -3.69 -16.56 24.52
CA LEU A 28 -2.72 -15.98 23.55
C LEU A 28 -1.65 -17.00 23.16
N ALA A 29 -1.14 -17.80 24.09
CA ALA A 29 -0.21 -18.87 23.75
C ALA A 29 -0.82 -19.89 22.77
N ALA A 30 -2.07 -20.29 23.00
CA ALA A 30 -2.80 -21.19 22.09
C ALA A 30 -3.01 -20.56 20.71
N ILE A 31 -3.43 -19.29 20.64
CA ILE A 31 -3.58 -18.55 19.37
C ILE A 31 -2.20 -18.43 18.70
N GLY A 32 -1.14 -18.10 19.43
CA GLY A 32 0.22 -18.03 18.89
C GLY A 32 0.68 -19.34 18.25
N VAL A 33 0.40 -20.48 18.89
CA VAL A 33 0.67 -21.82 18.31
C VAL A 33 -0.13 -22.02 17.02
N LEU A 34 -1.42 -21.67 16.99
CA LEU A 34 -2.25 -21.76 15.79
C LEU A 34 -1.72 -20.86 14.67
N VAL A 35 -1.24 -19.67 14.99
CA VAL A 35 -0.63 -18.74 14.01
C VAL A 35 0.66 -19.35 13.42
N VAL A 36 1.52 -19.96 14.24
CA VAL A 36 2.73 -20.64 13.76
C VAL A 36 2.39 -21.82 12.87
N ILE A 37 1.44 -22.65 13.26
CA ILE A 37 0.96 -23.76 12.43
C ILE A 37 0.36 -23.23 11.12
N GLY A 38 -0.49 -22.21 11.20
CA GLY A 38 -1.07 -21.57 10.02
C GLY A 38 -0.01 -20.98 9.10
N ALA A 39 1.00 -20.33 9.64
CA ALA A 39 2.12 -19.81 8.85
C ALA A 39 2.92 -20.93 8.17
N ALA A 40 3.13 -22.04 8.82
CA ALA A 40 3.82 -23.20 8.25
C ALA A 40 3.01 -23.86 7.12
N LEU A 41 1.69 -24.02 7.31
CA LEU A 41 0.79 -24.64 6.33
C LEU A 41 0.53 -23.74 5.10
N LEU A 42 0.51 -22.42 5.31
CA LEU A 42 0.24 -21.41 4.27
C LEU A 42 1.54 -20.79 3.74
N TRP A 43 2.71 -21.36 4.08
CA TRP A 43 3.98 -20.82 3.61
C TRP A 43 4.05 -20.90 2.08
N PRO A 44 4.43 -19.81 1.38
CA PRO A 44 4.46 -19.79 -0.07
C PRO A 44 5.44 -20.82 -0.64
N ALA A 45 5.00 -21.51 -1.69
CA ALA A 45 5.82 -22.54 -2.37
C ALA A 45 6.91 -21.96 -3.28
N GLN A 46 6.99 -20.63 -3.40
CA GLN A 46 7.94 -19.89 -4.26
C GLN A 46 7.92 -20.38 -5.72
N GLN A 47 6.75 -20.66 -6.26
CA GLN A 47 6.60 -21.03 -7.65
C GLN A 47 7.12 -19.93 -8.57
N LYS A 48 7.84 -20.32 -9.62
CA LYS A 48 8.21 -19.37 -10.67
C LYS A 48 6.94 -18.96 -11.41
N VAL A 49 6.57 -17.71 -11.24
CA VAL A 49 5.44 -17.13 -11.99
C VAL A 49 5.99 -16.56 -13.30
N GLU A 50 5.34 -16.89 -14.39
CA GLU A 50 5.63 -16.25 -15.67
C GLU A 50 5.32 -14.76 -15.58
N ILE A 51 6.25 -13.94 -16.03
CA ILE A 51 6.08 -12.49 -16.04
C ILE A 51 4.98 -12.17 -17.06
N PRO A 52 3.93 -11.41 -16.72
CA PRO A 52 2.88 -11.07 -17.65
C PRO A 52 3.40 -10.25 -18.84
N LEU A 53 2.82 -10.48 -20.03
CA LEU A 53 3.25 -9.87 -21.31
C LEU A 53 3.56 -8.36 -21.26
N PRO A 54 2.78 -7.48 -20.58
CA PRO A 54 3.11 -6.04 -20.53
C PRO A 54 4.38 -5.71 -19.75
N TYR A 55 4.85 -6.65 -18.92
CA TYR A 55 6.06 -6.51 -18.10
C TYR A 55 7.22 -7.35 -18.62
N GLN A 56 7.01 -8.04 -19.75
CA GLN A 56 8.05 -8.80 -20.44
C GLN A 56 8.73 -7.94 -21.49
N ASN A 57 10.04 -8.18 -21.65
CA ASN A 57 10.76 -7.80 -22.85
C ASN A 57 10.57 -8.87 -23.94
N SER A 58 11.09 -8.62 -25.13
CA SER A 58 10.99 -9.55 -26.27
C SER A 58 11.63 -10.93 -26.04
N SER A 59 12.47 -11.09 -25.01
CA SER A 59 13.08 -12.36 -24.60
C SER A 59 12.28 -13.10 -23.51
N GLY A 60 11.10 -12.61 -23.12
CA GLY A 60 10.29 -13.20 -22.07
C GLY A 60 10.76 -12.89 -20.65
N SER A 61 11.80 -12.07 -20.49
CA SER A 61 12.30 -11.60 -19.18
C SER A 61 11.61 -10.31 -18.76
N ALA A 62 11.74 -9.92 -17.49
CA ALA A 62 11.22 -8.64 -17.03
C ALA A 62 11.84 -7.46 -17.79
N VAL A 63 11.04 -6.44 -18.08
CA VAL A 63 11.54 -5.16 -18.57
C VAL A 63 12.52 -4.60 -17.54
N THR A 64 13.74 -4.34 -17.97
CA THR A 64 14.78 -3.77 -17.11
C THR A 64 14.75 -2.25 -17.19
N THR A 65 14.94 -1.61 -16.04
CA THR A 65 15.12 -0.15 -15.98
C THR A 65 16.57 0.16 -15.68
N GLU A 66 17.11 1.15 -16.36
CA GLU A 66 18.48 1.63 -16.20
C GLU A 66 18.47 3.07 -15.69
N ALA A 67 19.54 3.48 -14.99
CA ALA A 67 19.71 4.84 -14.55
C ALA A 67 20.26 5.69 -15.69
N GLY A 68 19.87 6.96 -15.73
CA GLY A 68 20.42 7.95 -16.64
C GLY A 68 20.23 9.36 -16.06
N HIS A 69 20.90 10.33 -16.67
CA HIS A 69 20.69 11.73 -16.35
C HIS A 69 20.52 12.58 -17.61
N VAL A 70 19.79 13.65 -17.49
CA VAL A 70 19.48 14.57 -18.59
C VAL A 70 20.68 15.43 -18.89
N VAL A 71 21.21 15.36 -20.09
CA VAL A 71 22.38 16.16 -20.53
C VAL A 71 21.94 17.45 -21.20
N SER A 72 20.92 17.38 -22.05
CA SER A 72 20.37 18.54 -22.74
C SER A 72 18.88 18.37 -23.01
N THR A 73 18.16 19.47 -23.08
CA THR A 73 16.74 19.50 -23.44
C THR A 73 16.54 20.60 -24.48
N ARG A 74 15.77 20.29 -25.53
CA ARG A 74 15.51 21.22 -26.65
C ARG A 74 14.11 21.04 -27.20
N ALA A 75 13.57 22.11 -27.78
CA ALA A 75 12.42 22.01 -28.67
C ALA A 75 12.84 21.34 -29.99
N ALA A 76 12.01 20.48 -30.53
CA ALA A 76 12.30 19.69 -31.73
C ALA A 76 11.02 19.31 -32.47
N VAL A 77 11.23 18.85 -33.72
CA VAL A 77 10.17 18.24 -34.54
C VAL A 77 9.82 16.87 -33.95
N CYS A 78 8.52 16.59 -33.83
CA CYS A 78 8.04 15.30 -33.31
C CYS A 78 8.34 14.15 -34.29
N GLY A 79 8.62 12.96 -33.72
CA GLY A 79 8.79 11.74 -34.50
C GLY A 79 10.19 11.52 -35.07
N ASP A 80 11.21 12.09 -34.45
CA ASP A 80 12.61 11.86 -34.84
C ASP A 80 12.95 10.36 -34.74
N GLN A 81 13.52 9.80 -35.80
CA GLN A 81 13.88 8.39 -35.89
C GLN A 81 15.00 7.96 -34.94
N SER A 82 15.73 8.90 -34.36
CA SER A 82 16.76 8.63 -33.33
C SER A 82 16.20 8.51 -31.91
N VAL A 83 14.92 8.84 -31.70
CA VAL A 83 14.25 8.67 -30.40
C VAL A 83 14.30 7.21 -29.95
N GLY A 84 14.74 7.00 -28.73
CA GLY A 84 14.88 5.69 -28.11
C GLY A 84 16.12 4.89 -28.56
N LYS A 85 16.85 5.29 -29.56
CA LYS A 85 18.05 4.55 -30.02
C LYS A 85 19.26 4.83 -29.14
N VAL A 86 20.21 3.90 -29.17
CA VAL A 86 21.53 4.10 -28.57
C VAL A 86 22.36 5.00 -29.47
N LEU A 87 22.84 6.09 -28.93
CA LEU A 87 23.62 7.10 -29.62
C LEU A 87 25.03 7.18 -29.02
N THR A 88 26.05 7.18 -29.88
CA THR A 88 27.45 7.36 -29.47
C THR A 88 27.95 8.80 -29.68
N SER A 89 27.13 9.63 -30.35
CA SER A 89 27.39 11.04 -30.61
C SER A 89 26.12 11.87 -30.49
N GLU A 90 26.25 13.18 -30.40
CA GLU A 90 25.10 14.08 -30.39
C GLU A 90 24.32 13.99 -31.70
N PRO A 91 22.98 13.78 -31.66
CA PRO A 91 22.16 13.65 -32.87
C PRO A 91 22.05 14.97 -33.63
N ALA A 92 22.00 14.89 -34.95
CA ALA A 92 21.81 16.04 -35.81
C ALA A 92 20.45 16.71 -35.53
N ARG A 93 20.38 18.04 -35.66
CA ARG A 93 19.13 18.78 -35.53
C ARG A 93 18.29 18.57 -36.79
N VAL A 94 17.06 18.15 -36.62
CA VAL A 94 16.04 18.12 -37.69
C VAL A 94 15.34 19.46 -37.70
N GLN A 95 15.29 20.12 -38.87
CA GLN A 95 14.59 21.37 -39.06
C GLN A 95 13.10 21.10 -39.36
N GLY A 96 12.21 21.81 -38.71
CA GLY A 96 10.76 21.71 -38.89
C GLY A 96 10.01 22.46 -37.80
N ASP A 97 8.70 22.26 -37.75
CA ASP A 97 7.83 22.89 -36.74
C ASP A 97 8.04 22.24 -35.38
N GLU A 98 8.43 23.02 -34.37
CA GLU A 98 8.84 22.55 -33.05
C GLU A 98 7.59 22.27 -32.19
N GLY A 99 7.01 21.07 -32.33
CA GLY A 99 5.85 20.63 -31.53
C GLY A 99 6.18 19.75 -30.33
N CYS A 100 7.44 19.29 -30.22
CA CYS A 100 7.88 18.38 -29.18
C CYS A 100 9.10 18.91 -28.41
N VAL A 101 9.30 18.37 -27.21
CA VAL A 101 10.50 18.56 -26.40
C VAL A 101 11.30 17.27 -26.42
N GLN A 102 12.54 17.34 -26.90
CA GLN A 102 13.48 16.24 -26.89
C GLN A 102 14.51 16.44 -25.77
N SER A 103 14.72 15.39 -24.96
CA SER A 103 15.75 15.37 -23.93
C SER A 103 16.76 14.29 -24.24
N GLN A 104 18.04 14.67 -24.28
CA GLN A 104 19.16 13.74 -24.39
C GLN A 104 19.52 13.23 -23.02
N ILE A 105 19.53 11.91 -22.86
CA ILE A 105 19.83 11.23 -21.59
C ILE A 105 21.13 10.46 -21.75
N ALA A 106 22.11 10.72 -20.89
CA ALA A 106 23.26 9.86 -20.74
C ALA A 106 22.85 8.62 -19.94
N ILE A 107 23.28 7.45 -20.39
CA ILE A 107 22.98 6.16 -19.79
C ILE A 107 24.04 5.89 -18.72
N ASP A 108 23.64 5.83 -17.43
CA ASP A 108 24.54 5.70 -16.29
C ASP A 108 24.72 4.25 -15.84
N SER A 109 23.86 3.33 -16.31
CA SER A 109 23.94 1.92 -15.93
C SER A 109 23.54 0.98 -17.07
N GLY A 110 23.86 -0.30 -16.93
CA GLY A 110 23.51 -1.33 -17.90
C GLY A 110 24.54 -1.54 -19.00
N PRO A 111 24.22 -2.36 -20.01
CA PRO A 111 25.17 -2.72 -21.08
C PRO A 111 25.62 -1.57 -21.97
N ASN A 112 24.81 -0.52 -22.08
CA ASN A 112 25.10 0.68 -22.89
C ASN A 112 25.53 1.88 -22.03
N GLN A 113 26.10 1.65 -20.86
CA GLN A 113 26.63 2.69 -20.01
C GLN A 113 27.66 3.56 -20.75
N GLY A 114 27.52 4.88 -20.62
CA GLY A 114 28.37 5.86 -21.31
C GLY A 114 27.88 6.28 -22.70
N ALA A 115 26.85 5.62 -23.23
CA ALA A 115 26.14 6.05 -24.43
C ALA A 115 25.00 7.04 -24.06
N TYR A 116 24.33 7.55 -25.09
CA TYR A 116 23.20 8.47 -24.96
C TYR A 116 21.95 7.88 -25.59
N THR A 117 20.79 8.36 -25.18
CA THR A 117 19.52 8.12 -25.88
C THR A 117 18.69 9.41 -25.91
N LEU A 118 17.76 9.51 -26.85
CA LEU A 118 16.77 10.58 -26.89
C LEU A 118 15.43 10.10 -26.40
N VAL A 119 14.79 10.92 -25.57
CA VAL A 119 13.37 10.78 -25.23
C VAL A 119 12.60 12.02 -25.72
N GLU A 120 11.38 11.82 -26.16
CA GLU A 120 10.57 12.86 -26.77
C GLU A 120 9.21 12.94 -26.07
N PHE A 121 8.76 14.17 -25.81
CA PHE A 121 7.45 14.46 -25.23
C PHE A 121 6.73 15.53 -26.04
N SER A 122 5.42 15.42 -26.16
CA SER A 122 4.59 16.37 -26.92
C SER A 122 4.37 17.73 -26.23
N GLY A 123 5.01 18.00 -25.10
CA GLY A 123 4.98 19.31 -24.43
C GLY A 123 3.63 19.77 -23.89
N GLY A 124 2.64 18.88 -23.75
CA GLY A 124 1.30 19.21 -23.24
C GLY A 124 1.19 19.14 -21.71
N PRO A 125 0.07 19.61 -21.14
CA PRO A 125 -0.21 19.47 -19.71
C PRO A 125 -0.16 18.00 -19.27
N GLY A 126 0.56 17.71 -18.18
CA GLY A 126 0.72 16.35 -17.66
C GLY A 126 1.85 15.54 -18.29
N GLN A 127 2.57 16.09 -19.27
CA GLN A 127 3.79 15.47 -19.81
C GLN A 127 4.98 15.74 -18.88
N PRO A 128 5.97 14.81 -18.80
CA PRO A 128 7.20 15.07 -18.09
C PRO A 128 7.95 16.28 -18.64
N ASN A 129 8.44 17.13 -17.75
CA ASN A 129 9.32 18.26 -18.12
C ASN A 129 10.69 18.00 -17.49
N LEU A 130 11.61 17.50 -18.31
CA LEU A 130 12.94 17.10 -17.85
C LEU A 130 13.90 18.29 -17.88
N ALA A 131 14.49 18.61 -16.73
CA ALA A 131 15.52 19.62 -16.62
C ALA A 131 16.93 19.01 -16.75
N VAL A 132 17.88 19.79 -17.26
CA VAL A 132 19.27 19.37 -17.37
C VAL A 132 19.84 19.05 -15.98
N GLY A 133 20.50 17.92 -15.86
CA GLY A 133 21.06 17.39 -14.61
C GLY A 133 20.10 16.52 -13.80
N GLU A 134 18.82 16.41 -14.17
CA GLU A 134 17.89 15.52 -13.50
C GLU A 134 18.24 14.06 -13.75
N HIS A 135 18.15 13.25 -12.69
CA HIS A 135 18.30 11.80 -12.76
C HIS A 135 16.97 11.14 -13.08
N VAL A 136 17.02 10.22 -14.04
CA VAL A 136 15.84 9.52 -14.57
C VAL A 136 16.06 8.01 -14.62
N ARG A 137 14.96 7.29 -14.66
CA ARG A 137 14.94 5.86 -15.00
C ARG A 137 14.43 5.71 -16.41
N ILE A 138 15.13 4.90 -17.20
CA ILE A 138 14.76 4.57 -18.57
C ILE A 138 14.55 3.07 -18.69
N THR A 139 13.53 2.63 -19.42
CA THR A 139 13.33 1.20 -19.74
C THR A 139 14.18 0.82 -20.92
N ARG A 140 14.85 -0.33 -20.83
CA ARG A 140 15.55 -0.95 -21.93
C ARG A 140 14.71 -2.08 -22.53
N GLN A 141 14.43 -1.97 -23.81
CA GLN A 141 13.77 -3.00 -24.60
C GLN A 141 14.70 -3.48 -25.71
N ILE A 142 14.70 -4.76 -25.99
CA ILE A 142 15.43 -5.34 -27.12
C ILE A 142 14.37 -5.93 -28.03
N ASP A 143 14.32 -5.47 -29.27
CA ASP A 143 13.39 -6.02 -30.25
C ASP A 143 13.85 -7.42 -30.75
N PRO A 144 13.00 -8.17 -31.48
CA PRO A 144 13.39 -9.49 -32.01
C PRO A 144 14.55 -9.44 -32.98
N THR A 145 14.91 -8.27 -33.49
CA THR A 145 16.07 -8.06 -34.40
C THR A 145 17.36 -7.81 -33.63
N GLY A 146 17.31 -7.71 -32.30
CA GLY A 146 18.45 -7.42 -31.43
C GLY A 146 18.72 -5.93 -31.24
N THR A 147 17.88 -5.04 -31.80
CA THR A 147 18.03 -3.59 -31.63
C THR A 147 17.58 -3.18 -30.25
N THR A 148 18.45 -2.45 -29.54
CA THR A 148 18.11 -1.91 -28.22
C THR A 148 17.44 -0.56 -28.35
N THR A 149 16.29 -0.41 -27.69
CA THR A 149 15.54 0.85 -27.60
C THR A 149 15.32 1.24 -26.15
N TYR A 150 15.33 2.54 -25.90
CA TYR A 150 15.09 3.14 -24.60
C TYR A 150 13.83 3.99 -24.62
N ALA A 151 13.11 3.99 -23.49
CA ALA A 151 11.99 4.88 -23.28
C ALA A 151 12.06 5.46 -21.87
N PHE A 152 11.54 6.66 -21.68
CA PHE A 152 11.38 7.25 -20.35
C PHE A 152 10.45 6.39 -19.51
N TYR A 153 10.87 6.10 -18.27
CA TYR A 153 10.06 5.37 -17.31
C TYR A 153 9.54 6.29 -16.21
N ASP A 154 10.44 6.93 -15.46
CA ASP A 154 10.10 7.86 -14.37
C ASP A 154 11.34 8.66 -13.93
N TYR A 155 11.15 9.62 -13.03
CA TYR A 155 12.22 10.31 -12.34
C TYR A 155 12.89 9.38 -11.33
N GLU A 156 14.20 9.51 -11.17
CA GLU A 156 14.96 8.79 -10.12
C GLU A 156 14.73 9.49 -8.77
N ARG A 157 13.87 8.92 -7.94
CA ARG A 157 13.46 9.52 -6.65
C ARG A 157 14.10 8.84 -5.43
N THR A 158 15.03 7.91 -5.64
CA THR A 158 15.61 7.08 -4.57
C THR A 158 16.17 7.92 -3.44
N TRP A 159 17.01 8.89 -3.76
CA TRP A 159 17.65 9.74 -2.75
C TRP A 159 16.67 10.70 -2.06
N SER A 160 15.75 11.28 -2.80
CA SER A 160 14.73 12.18 -2.24
C SER A 160 13.80 11.42 -1.29
N LEU A 161 13.34 10.23 -1.68
CA LEU A 161 12.52 9.38 -0.83
C LEU A 161 13.28 8.85 0.38
N ALA A 162 14.55 8.45 0.21
CA ALA A 162 15.42 8.03 1.30
C ALA A 162 15.64 9.17 2.30
N ALA A 163 15.88 10.39 1.82
CA ALA A 163 16.03 11.57 2.68
C ALA A 163 14.74 11.87 3.47
N LEU A 164 13.58 11.84 2.82
CA LEU A 164 12.29 12.02 3.49
C LEU A 164 12.03 10.94 4.54
N ALA A 165 12.32 9.67 4.21
CA ALA A 165 12.19 8.56 5.16
C ALA A 165 13.16 8.72 6.35
N ALA A 166 14.38 9.16 6.11
CA ALA A 166 15.36 9.43 7.16
C ALA A 166 14.91 10.57 8.07
N VAL A 167 14.43 11.69 7.50
CA VAL A 167 13.89 12.83 8.27
C VAL A 167 12.70 12.36 9.11
N PHE A 168 11.75 11.63 8.52
CA PHE A 168 10.63 11.04 9.25
C PHE A 168 11.10 10.17 10.42
N ALA A 169 12.05 9.26 10.17
CA ALA A 169 12.60 8.39 11.21
C ALA A 169 13.27 9.18 12.34
N VAL A 170 14.06 10.20 12.00
CA VAL A 170 14.72 11.07 12.99
C VAL A 170 13.68 11.80 13.84
N VAL A 171 12.64 12.39 13.24
CA VAL A 171 11.57 13.07 13.97
C VAL A 171 10.85 12.12 14.91
N VAL A 172 10.47 10.95 14.44
CA VAL A 172 9.80 9.93 15.26
C VAL A 172 10.68 9.52 16.45
N VAL A 173 11.98 9.28 16.22
CA VAL A 173 12.91 8.90 17.31
C VAL A 173 13.17 10.09 18.24
N ALA A 174 13.29 11.30 17.74
CA ALA A 174 13.50 12.49 18.57
C ALA A 174 12.33 12.74 19.51
N VAL A 175 11.08 12.61 19.03
CA VAL A 175 9.85 12.82 19.82
C VAL A 175 9.55 11.64 20.74
N ALA A 176 9.51 10.42 20.20
CA ALA A 176 9.09 9.23 20.95
C ALA A 176 10.27 8.42 21.53
N ARG A 177 11.51 8.86 21.30
CA ARG A 177 12.76 8.28 21.84
C ARG A 177 12.82 6.78 21.50
N TRP A 178 13.15 5.96 22.48
CA TRP A 178 13.27 4.50 22.31
C TRP A 178 11.98 3.82 21.87
N ARG A 179 10.82 4.37 22.25
CA ARG A 179 9.52 3.87 21.78
C ARG A 179 9.32 4.12 20.29
N GLY A 180 9.77 5.28 19.79
CA GLY A 180 9.74 5.62 18.37
C GLY A 180 10.59 4.66 17.52
N LEU A 181 11.80 4.34 17.98
CA LEU A 181 12.66 3.36 17.30
C LEU A 181 11.99 1.97 17.22
N ARG A 182 11.39 1.51 18.32
CA ARG A 182 10.65 0.24 18.33
C ARG A 182 9.44 0.26 17.40
N ALA A 183 8.74 1.38 17.30
CA ALA A 183 7.62 1.52 16.37
C ALA A 183 8.09 1.44 14.90
N LEU A 184 9.20 2.08 14.55
CA LEU A 184 9.81 1.99 13.21
C LEU A 184 10.23 0.54 12.89
N LEU A 185 10.85 -0.15 13.85
CA LEU A 185 11.17 -1.58 13.69
C LEU A 185 9.90 -2.42 13.49
N GLY A 186 8.80 -2.08 14.18
CA GLY A 186 7.49 -2.71 13.98
C GLY A 186 6.98 -2.54 12.56
N ILE A 187 7.12 -1.35 11.97
CA ILE A 187 6.75 -1.10 10.57
C ILE A 187 7.59 -1.98 9.63
N VAL A 188 8.91 -2.07 9.86
CA VAL A 188 9.79 -2.93 9.06
C VAL A 188 9.34 -4.39 9.14
N VAL A 189 9.03 -4.90 10.35
CA VAL A 189 8.53 -6.27 10.53
C VAL A 189 7.22 -6.47 9.78
N ALA A 190 6.28 -5.51 9.85
CA ALA A 190 5.02 -5.59 9.12
C ALA A 190 5.26 -5.69 7.61
N PHE A 191 6.11 -4.84 7.03
CA PHE A 191 6.47 -4.92 5.61
C PHE A 191 7.16 -6.22 5.23
N VAL A 192 8.05 -6.75 6.07
CA VAL A 192 8.69 -8.06 5.83
C VAL A 192 7.65 -9.16 5.78
N VAL A 193 6.68 -9.19 6.70
CA VAL A 193 5.61 -10.20 6.68
C VAL A 193 4.75 -10.06 5.42
N LEU A 194 4.42 -8.83 5.00
CA LEU A 194 3.67 -8.61 3.76
C LEU A 194 4.44 -9.11 2.53
N VAL A 195 5.71 -8.75 2.39
CA VAL A 195 6.51 -9.05 1.18
C VAL A 195 6.98 -10.52 1.14
N VAL A 196 7.32 -11.11 2.28
CA VAL A 196 7.89 -12.47 2.32
C VAL A 196 6.83 -13.55 2.48
N PHE A 197 5.73 -13.25 3.14
CA PHE A 197 4.68 -14.23 3.41
C PHE A 197 3.37 -13.95 2.67
N LEU A 198 2.73 -12.78 2.93
CA LEU A 198 1.38 -12.52 2.41
C LEU A 198 1.33 -12.47 0.87
N LEU A 199 2.14 -11.60 0.26
CA LEU A 199 2.10 -11.40 -1.19
C LEU A 199 2.47 -12.66 -1.98
N PRO A 200 3.55 -13.41 -1.62
CA PRO A 200 3.86 -14.64 -2.31
C PRO A 200 2.80 -15.73 -2.12
N ALA A 201 2.23 -15.88 -0.92
CA ALA A 201 1.17 -16.86 -0.68
C ALA A 201 -0.10 -16.56 -1.49
N LEU A 202 -0.50 -15.29 -1.61
CA LEU A 202 -1.63 -14.86 -2.45
C LEU A 202 -1.33 -15.09 -3.93
N ARG A 203 -0.11 -14.79 -4.38
CA ARG A 203 0.34 -15.03 -5.75
C ARG A 203 0.31 -16.52 -6.11
N ASP A 204 0.71 -17.39 -5.18
CA ASP A 204 0.69 -18.84 -5.35
C ASP A 204 -0.75 -19.42 -5.30
N GLY A 205 -1.79 -18.57 -5.17
CA GLY A 205 -3.21 -18.95 -5.19
C GLY A 205 -3.77 -19.41 -3.85
N ALA A 206 -3.07 -19.19 -2.75
CA ALA A 206 -3.61 -19.52 -1.43
C ALA A 206 -4.84 -18.68 -1.09
N SER A 207 -5.75 -19.25 -0.30
CA SER A 207 -6.97 -18.55 0.15
C SER A 207 -6.66 -17.26 0.88
N ALA A 208 -7.16 -16.12 0.38
CA ALA A 208 -6.82 -14.80 0.85
C ALA A 208 -7.18 -14.55 2.32
N VAL A 209 -8.32 -15.07 2.80
CA VAL A 209 -8.78 -14.87 4.20
C VAL A 209 -7.84 -15.54 5.22
N PRO A 210 -7.57 -16.86 5.13
CA PRO A 210 -6.63 -17.47 6.07
C PRO A 210 -5.23 -16.86 6.05
N VAL A 211 -4.70 -16.58 4.85
CA VAL A 211 -3.36 -15.99 4.71
C VAL A 211 -3.30 -14.60 5.34
N SER A 212 -4.29 -13.74 5.09
CA SER A 212 -4.33 -12.40 5.66
C SER A 212 -4.57 -12.40 7.17
N LEU A 213 -5.39 -13.30 7.70
CA LEU A 213 -5.57 -13.45 9.14
C LEU A 213 -4.30 -13.91 9.85
N VAL A 214 -3.58 -14.89 9.29
CA VAL A 214 -2.31 -15.36 9.81
C VAL A 214 -1.24 -14.28 9.74
N ALA A 215 -1.10 -13.61 8.58
CA ALA A 215 -0.18 -12.47 8.41
C ALA A 215 -0.47 -11.36 9.42
N SER A 216 -1.75 -10.98 9.55
CA SER A 216 -2.21 -9.98 10.51
C SER A 216 -1.87 -10.34 11.95
N ALA A 217 -2.11 -11.59 12.34
CA ALA A 217 -1.78 -12.07 13.67
C ALA A 217 -0.27 -12.03 13.93
N ILE A 218 0.58 -12.46 12.99
CA ILE A 218 2.04 -12.37 13.10
C ILE A 218 2.46 -10.89 13.31
N ILE A 219 1.93 -9.99 12.48
CA ILE A 219 2.21 -8.56 12.60
C ILE A 219 1.80 -8.03 13.97
N LEU A 220 0.59 -8.34 14.44
CA LEU A 220 0.08 -7.88 15.73
C LEU A 220 0.92 -8.38 16.89
N TYR A 221 1.28 -9.68 16.93
CA TYR A 221 2.17 -10.24 17.96
C TYR A 221 3.50 -9.50 17.97
N ALA A 222 4.12 -9.33 16.82
CA ALA A 222 5.41 -8.67 16.71
C ALA A 222 5.35 -7.19 17.08
N VAL A 223 4.45 -6.43 16.45
CA VAL A 223 4.37 -4.96 16.60
C VAL A 223 3.94 -4.56 18.00
N ILE A 224 2.89 -5.20 18.55
CA ILE A 224 2.35 -4.82 19.86
C ILE A 224 3.38 -5.10 20.97
N TYR A 225 4.00 -6.27 20.98
CA TYR A 225 5.00 -6.58 22.01
C TYR A 225 6.32 -5.80 21.80
N LEU A 226 6.71 -5.54 20.56
CA LEU A 226 7.90 -4.76 20.27
C LEU A 226 7.73 -3.30 20.72
N ALA A 227 6.59 -2.67 20.39
CA ALA A 227 6.35 -1.28 20.71
C ALA A 227 6.05 -1.03 22.19
N HIS A 228 5.23 -1.89 22.82
CA HIS A 228 4.67 -1.65 24.16
C HIS A 228 5.27 -2.57 25.25
N GLY A 229 6.10 -3.55 24.87
CA GLY A 229 6.68 -4.54 25.79
C GLY A 229 5.70 -5.61 26.21
N VAL A 230 6.19 -6.63 26.94
CA VAL A 230 5.38 -7.76 27.42
C VAL A 230 4.80 -7.41 28.78
N SER A 231 3.47 -7.23 28.85
CA SER A 231 2.73 -6.95 30.07
C SER A 231 1.30 -7.48 29.96
N LEU A 232 0.59 -7.60 31.07
CA LEU A 232 -0.83 -7.99 31.06
C LEU A 232 -1.70 -6.99 30.30
N ARG A 233 -1.38 -5.70 30.40
CA ARG A 233 -2.05 -4.61 29.63
C ARG A 233 -1.88 -4.86 28.13
N THR A 234 -0.64 -5.06 27.70
CA THR A 234 -0.31 -5.29 26.28
C THR A 234 -0.95 -6.60 25.78
N SER A 235 -0.94 -7.65 26.61
CA SER A 235 -1.56 -8.94 26.29
C SER A 235 -3.08 -8.82 26.19
N ALA A 236 -3.73 -8.07 27.06
CA ALA A 236 -5.16 -7.81 26.99
C ALA A 236 -5.52 -7.00 25.72
N ALA A 237 -4.71 -6.00 25.36
CA ALA A 237 -4.87 -5.25 24.11
C ALA A 237 -4.73 -6.17 22.89
N LEU A 238 -3.69 -7.01 22.85
CA LEU A 238 -3.47 -7.95 21.74
C LEU A 238 -4.65 -8.92 21.58
N LEU A 239 -5.17 -9.49 22.67
CA LEU A 239 -6.34 -10.36 22.62
C LEU A 239 -7.57 -9.60 22.08
N GLY A 240 -7.79 -8.38 22.55
CA GLY A 240 -8.85 -7.49 22.05
C GLY A 240 -8.71 -7.20 20.55
N THR A 241 -7.49 -6.89 20.10
CA THR A 241 -7.22 -6.62 18.68
C THR A 241 -7.46 -7.86 17.81
N LEU A 242 -7.00 -9.04 18.24
CA LEU A 242 -7.23 -10.29 17.51
C LEU A 242 -8.73 -10.62 17.40
N THR A 243 -9.49 -10.42 18.49
CA THR A 243 -10.94 -10.62 18.48
C THR A 243 -11.63 -9.61 17.55
N SER A 244 -11.24 -8.34 17.61
CA SER A 244 -11.78 -7.29 16.72
C SER A 244 -11.41 -7.53 15.25
N LEU A 245 -10.23 -8.09 14.98
CA LEU A 245 -9.80 -8.48 13.65
C LEU A 245 -10.70 -9.56 13.05
N LEU A 246 -11.05 -10.59 13.83
CA LEU A 246 -11.98 -11.63 13.37
C LEU A 246 -13.35 -11.05 13.07
N LEU A 247 -13.84 -10.14 13.92
CA LEU A 247 -15.10 -9.43 13.68
C LEU A 247 -15.03 -8.55 12.43
N ALA A 248 -13.93 -7.81 12.23
CA ALA A 248 -13.72 -6.98 11.05
C ALA A 248 -13.66 -7.84 9.77
N ALA A 249 -12.99 -8.98 9.80
CA ALA A 249 -12.95 -9.92 8.68
C ALA A 249 -14.34 -10.46 8.35
N PHE A 250 -15.13 -10.82 9.35
CA PHE A 250 -16.51 -11.26 9.17
C PHE A 250 -17.40 -10.17 8.58
N LEU A 251 -17.33 -8.94 9.13
CA LEU A 251 -18.12 -7.80 8.63
C LEU A 251 -17.71 -7.41 7.21
N SER A 252 -16.42 -7.48 6.88
CA SER A 252 -15.91 -7.21 5.53
C SER A 252 -16.40 -8.27 4.54
N TRP A 253 -16.36 -9.54 4.91
CA TRP A 253 -16.94 -10.62 4.11
C TRP A 253 -18.44 -10.41 3.88
N ALA A 254 -19.20 -10.14 4.93
CA ALA A 254 -20.62 -9.89 4.84
C ALA A 254 -20.95 -8.67 3.96
N ALA A 255 -20.17 -7.59 4.09
CA ALA A 255 -20.32 -6.40 3.26
C ALA A 255 -20.07 -6.71 1.78
N ILE A 256 -19.02 -7.46 1.46
CA ILE A 256 -18.71 -7.88 0.08
C ILE A 256 -19.86 -8.71 -0.52
N GLU A 257 -20.35 -9.69 0.22
CA GLU A 257 -21.46 -10.55 -0.22
C GLU A 257 -22.76 -9.75 -0.42
N LEU A 258 -23.15 -8.94 0.56
CA LEU A 258 -24.38 -8.15 0.52
C LEU A 258 -24.39 -7.10 -0.59
N THR A 259 -23.23 -6.50 -0.88
CA THR A 259 -23.11 -5.42 -1.87
C THR A 259 -22.58 -5.91 -3.21
N HIS A 260 -22.33 -7.20 -3.37
CA HIS A 260 -21.76 -7.83 -4.57
C HIS A 260 -20.49 -7.12 -5.05
N LEU A 261 -19.56 -6.74 -4.14
CA LEU A 261 -18.31 -6.09 -4.48
C LEU A 261 -17.36 -7.04 -5.23
N THR A 262 -17.07 -6.77 -6.51
CA THR A 262 -16.17 -7.59 -7.35
C THR A 262 -14.70 -7.16 -7.23
N GLY A 263 -14.43 -5.94 -6.74
CA GLY A 263 -13.07 -5.38 -6.68
C GLY A 263 -12.50 -4.92 -8.03
N LEU A 264 -13.22 -5.08 -9.15
CA LEU A 264 -12.74 -4.80 -10.51
C LEU A 264 -12.86 -3.32 -10.93
N SER A 265 -13.14 -2.41 -10.01
CA SER A 265 -13.30 -0.98 -10.32
C SER A 265 -11.97 -0.21 -10.46
N GLN A 266 -10.85 -0.79 -10.07
CA GLN A 266 -9.51 -0.22 -10.21
C GLN A 266 -8.77 -0.87 -11.37
N GLU A 267 -8.01 -0.09 -12.15
CA GLU A 267 -7.24 -0.59 -13.29
C GLU A 267 -6.22 -1.65 -12.87
N ASP A 268 -5.56 -1.45 -11.71
CA ASP A 268 -4.59 -2.40 -11.16
C ASP A 268 -5.22 -3.76 -10.86
N ASN A 269 -6.44 -3.78 -10.33
CA ASN A 269 -7.15 -5.04 -10.05
C ASN A 269 -7.57 -5.76 -11.34
N ASN A 270 -7.88 -5.00 -12.39
CA ASN A 270 -8.16 -5.58 -13.71
C ASN A 270 -6.89 -6.19 -14.32
N ALA A 271 -5.73 -5.54 -14.14
CA ALA A 271 -4.44 -6.08 -14.56
C ALA A 271 -4.11 -7.37 -13.78
N VAL A 272 -4.27 -7.38 -12.46
CA VAL A 272 -4.09 -8.58 -11.63
C VAL A 272 -5.02 -9.71 -12.11
N ALA A 273 -6.31 -9.42 -12.36
CA ALA A 273 -7.27 -10.41 -12.85
C ALA A 273 -6.89 -10.97 -14.23
N ALA A 274 -6.36 -10.13 -15.11
CA ALA A 274 -5.98 -10.51 -16.46
C ALA A 274 -4.70 -11.36 -16.50
N TYR A 275 -3.74 -11.07 -15.61
CA TYR A 275 -2.41 -11.65 -15.66
C TYR A 275 -2.15 -12.73 -14.60
N LEU A 276 -2.86 -12.70 -13.48
CA LEU A 276 -2.73 -13.66 -12.40
C LEU A 276 -4.05 -14.43 -12.22
N GLY A 277 -4.40 -15.26 -13.20
CA GLY A 277 -5.69 -16.00 -13.25
C GLY A 277 -5.99 -16.87 -12.02
N ASN A 278 -4.98 -17.15 -11.19
CA ASN A 278 -5.10 -17.95 -9.96
C ASN A 278 -5.53 -17.10 -8.74
N VAL A 279 -5.55 -15.76 -8.86
CA VAL A 279 -5.81 -14.86 -7.73
C VAL A 279 -7.27 -14.42 -7.73
N SER A 280 -7.99 -14.69 -6.65
CA SER A 280 -9.36 -14.16 -6.47
C SER A 280 -9.32 -12.67 -6.16
N ILE A 281 -9.85 -11.84 -7.05
CA ILE A 281 -9.91 -10.38 -6.85
C ILE A 281 -10.77 -10.01 -5.65
N THR A 282 -11.90 -10.68 -5.47
CA THR A 282 -12.75 -10.51 -4.27
C THR A 282 -12.00 -10.92 -3.00
N GLY A 283 -11.22 -12.02 -3.07
CA GLY A 283 -10.35 -12.44 -1.97
C GLY A 283 -9.25 -11.42 -1.68
N LEU A 284 -8.63 -10.84 -2.70
CA LEU A 284 -7.63 -9.78 -2.56
C LEU A 284 -8.22 -8.51 -1.92
N LEU A 285 -9.44 -8.13 -2.33
CA LEU A 285 -10.18 -7.03 -1.71
C LEU A 285 -10.42 -7.28 -0.22
N LEU A 286 -10.85 -8.50 0.13
CA LEU A 286 -11.09 -8.89 1.52
C LEU A 286 -9.79 -8.91 2.34
N ALA A 287 -8.71 -9.43 1.77
CA ALA A 287 -7.37 -9.35 2.39
C ALA A 287 -6.94 -7.90 2.64
N GLY A 288 -7.19 -7.01 1.66
CA GLY A 288 -6.94 -5.57 1.79
C GLY A 288 -7.72 -4.94 2.95
N PHE A 289 -9.00 -5.28 3.13
CA PHE A 289 -9.80 -4.80 4.26
C PHE A 289 -9.29 -5.32 5.60
N ILE A 290 -8.89 -6.60 5.68
CA ILE A 290 -8.32 -7.20 6.90
C ILE A 290 -7.00 -6.49 7.27
N ILE A 291 -6.07 -6.37 6.34
CA ILE A 291 -4.78 -5.71 6.57
C ILE A 291 -4.96 -4.22 6.85
N GLY A 292 -5.82 -3.54 6.09
CA GLY A 292 -6.08 -2.10 6.27
C GLY A 292 -6.70 -1.75 7.62
N SER A 293 -7.46 -2.67 8.21
CA SER A 293 -8.05 -2.46 9.54
C SER A 293 -7.05 -2.57 10.71
N LEU A 294 -5.89 -3.23 10.51
CA LEU A 294 -4.93 -3.51 11.59
C LEU A 294 -4.49 -2.27 12.36
N GLY A 295 -4.10 -1.21 11.64
CA GLY A 295 -3.57 0.00 12.25
C GLY A 295 -4.58 0.64 13.20
N VAL A 296 -5.83 0.77 12.75
CA VAL A 296 -6.92 1.38 13.53
C VAL A 296 -7.32 0.51 14.70
N LEU A 297 -7.49 -0.79 14.48
CA LEU A 297 -7.84 -1.74 15.54
C LEU A 297 -6.78 -1.78 16.64
N ASN A 298 -5.50 -1.79 16.25
CA ASN A 298 -4.39 -1.76 17.19
C ASN A 298 -4.38 -0.47 18.02
N ASP A 299 -4.55 0.70 17.39
CA ASP A 299 -4.53 1.99 18.07
C ASP A 299 -5.68 2.10 19.10
N VAL A 300 -6.90 1.79 18.68
CA VAL A 300 -8.07 1.81 19.55
C VAL A 300 -7.92 0.82 20.73
N THR A 301 -7.49 -0.40 20.49
CA THR A 301 -7.41 -1.42 21.54
C THR A 301 -6.29 -1.16 22.54
N ILE A 302 -5.12 -0.66 22.09
CA ILE A 302 -4.02 -0.34 23.00
C ILE A 302 -4.37 0.88 23.89
N THR A 303 -5.02 1.89 23.30
CA THR A 303 -5.49 3.08 24.01
C THR A 303 -6.55 2.70 25.03
N GLN A 304 -7.51 1.87 24.64
CA GLN A 304 -8.58 1.39 25.52
C GLN A 304 -8.04 0.53 26.68
N ALA A 305 -7.15 -0.41 26.38
CA ALA A 305 -6.49 -1.21 27.42
C ALA A 305 -5.73 -0.30 28.40
N SER A 306 -5.00 0.69 27.89
CA SER A 306 -4.27 1.64 28.73
C SER A 306 -5.21 2.45 29.64
N ALA A 307 -6.32 2.95 29.12
CA ALA A 307 -7.32 3.68 29.89
C ALA A 307 -7.96 2.81 31.00
N VAL A 308 -8.32 1.56 30.68
CA VAL A 308 -8.89 0.62 31.66
C VAL A 308 -7.90 0.32 32.78
N PHE A 309 -6.64 0.04 32.46
CA PHE A 309 -5.62 -0.26 33.47
C PHE A 309 -5.32 0.95 34.35
N GLU A 310 -5.21 2.14 33.77
CA GLU A 310 -5.00 3.38 34.52
C GLU A 310 -6.18 3.68 35.49
N LEU A 311 -7.42 3.59 35.01
CA LEU A 311 -8.60 3.77 35.85
C LEU A 311 -8.68 2.72 36.95
N ALA A 312 -8.24 1.49 36.70
CA ALA A 312 -8.26 0.44 37.69
C ALA A 312 -7.21 0.65 38.80
N GLU A 313 -6.07 1.27 38.51
CA GLU A 313 -5.04 1.63 39.50
C GLU A 313 -5.54 2.70 40.48
N HIS A 314 -6.42 3.62 40.03
CA HIS A 314 -7.01 4.63 40.89
C HIS A 314 -8.15 4.09 41.76
N GLY A 315 -8.55 2.86 41.62
CA GLY A 315 -9.61 2.20 42.35
C GLY A 315 -11.01 2.52 41.80
N GLY A 316 -12.00 1.81 42.29
CA GLY A 316 -13.39 1.98 41.85
C GLY A 316 -14.10 0.66 41.56
N SER A 317 -15.40 0.73 41.34
CA SER A 317 -16.17 -0.46 40.95
C SER A 317 -15.90 -0.82 39.50
N ARG A 318 -15.99 -2.11 39.13
CA ARG A 318 -15.84 -2.57 37.72
C ARG A 318 -16.72 -1.81 36.77
N ARG A 319 -17.94 -1.42 37.22
CA ARG A 319 -18.87 -0.65 36.38
C ARG A 319 -18.40 0.79 36.17
N SER A 320 -17.85 1.46 37.18
CA SER A 320 -17.32 2.81 37.03
C SER A 320 -16.10 2.87 36.11
N ILE A 321 -15.20 1.88 36.24
CA ILE A 321 -14.04 1.73 35.37
C ILE A 321 -14.51 1.53 33.92
N PHE A 322 -15.45 0.61 33.68
CA PHE A 322 -15.99 0.36 32.34
C PHE A 322 -16.62 1.61 31.73
N VAL A 323 -17.49 2.31 32.47
CA VAL A 323 -18.15 3.53 31.99
C VAL A 323 -17.12 4.64 31.70
N GLY A 324 -16.11 4.79 32.58
CA GLY A 324 -15.02 5.75 32.38
C GLY A 324 -14.20 5.45 31.13
N ALA A 325 -13.77 4.22 30.96
CA ALA A 325 -13.02 3.78 29.79
C ALA A 325 -13.84 3.90 28.50
N MET A 326 -15.13 3.56 28.52
CA MET A 326 -16.02 3.71 27.36
C MET A 326 -16.21 5.17 26.94
N ARG A 327 -16.20 6.11 27.89
CA ARG A 327 -16.26 7.54 27.57
C ARG A 327 -15.00 7.99 26.80
N VAL A 328 -13.81 7.61 27.29
CA VAL A 328 -12.55 7.88 26.58
C VAL A 328 -12.54 7.21 25.21
N GLY A 329 -13.00 5.95 25.14
CA GLY A 329 -13.06 5.20 23.87
C GLY A 329 -14.00 5.81 22.84
N SER A 330 -15.17 6.30 23.25
CA SER A 330 -16.13 6.92 22.31
C SER A 330 -15.57 8.21 21.70
N ASP A 331 -14.87 9.04 22.47
CA ASP A 331 -14.22 10.24 21.97
C ASP A 331 -13.08 9.90 20.97
N HIS A 332 -12.30 8.88 21.30
CA HIS A 332 -11.23 8.40 20.43
C HIS A 332 -11.77 7.81 19.13
N ILE A 333 -12.82 7.00 19.18
CA ILE A 333 -13.48 6.44 17.99
C ILE A 333 -14.01 7.56 17.08
N ALA A 334 -14.67 8.57 17.64
CA ALA A 334 -15.17 9.70 16.86
C ALA A 334 -14.05 10.41 16.11
N SER A 335 -12.92 10.69 16.78
CA SER A 335 -11.74 11.31 16.16
C SER A 335 -11.14 10.41 15.05
N THR A 336 -11.03 9.12 15.30
CA THR A 336 -10.48 8.14 14.35
C THR A 336 -11.34 8.04 13.09
N VAL A 337 -12.66 8.06 13.22
CA VAL A 337 -13.59 8.04 12.07
C VAL A 337 -13.36 9.25 11.17
N TYR A 338 -13.26 10.48 11.75
CA TYR A 338 -12.96 11.67 10.96
C TYR A 338 -11.62 11.56 10.23
N THR A 339 -10.58 11.10 10.92
CA THR A 339 -9.25 10.94 10.34
C THR A 339 -9.26 10.00 9.14
N LEU A 340 -9.93 8.85 9.26
CA LEU A 340 -10.03 7.87 8.18
C LEU A 340 -10.83 8.41 6.99
N VAL A 341 -12.02 8.98 7.26
CA VAL A 341 -12.87 9.52 6.19
C VAL A 341 -12.14 10.61 5.42
N LEU A 342 -11.48 11.54 6.11
CA LEU A 342 -10.74 12.63 5.45
C LEU A 342 -9.50 12.13 4.71
N ALA A 343 -8.77 11.14 5.25
CA ALA A 343 -7.63 10.54 4.58
C ALA A 343 -8.03 9.85 3.28
N TYR A 344 -9.10 9.04 3.31
CA TYR A 344 -9.61 8.38 2.09
C TYR A 344 -10.24 9.37 1.12
N ALA A 345 -11.00 10.35 1.58
CA ALA A 345 -11.54 11.40 0.73
C ALA A 345 -10.42 12.19 0.03
N GLY A 346 -9.34 12.51 0.77
CA GLY A 346 -8.16 13.17 0.21
C GLY A 346 -7.49 12.35 -0.91
N SER A 347 -7.32 11.06 -0.71
CA SER A 347 -6.77 10.17 -1.75
C SER A 347 -7.70 10.00 -2.96
N ALA A 348 -9.01 10.13 -2.77
CA ALA A 348 -10.02 10.02 -3.83
C ALA A 348 -10.35 11.36 -4.52
N LEU A 349 -9.71 12.48 -4.15
CA LEU A 349 -10.01 13.81 -4.72
C LEU A 349 -10.00 13.85 -6.24
N PRO A 350 -9.02 13.26 -6.98
CA PRO A 350 -9.05 13.26 -8.44
C PRO A 350 -10.29 12.56 -9.01
N LEU A 351 -10.70 11.46 -8.40
CA LEU A 351 -11.89 10.70 -8.79
C LEU A 351 -13.18 11.49 -8.50
N LEU A 352 -13.27 12.13 -7.34
CA LEU A 352 -14.40 12.98 -6.95
C LEU A 352 -14.52 14.19 -7.89
N LEU A 353 -13.39 14.80 -8.28
CA LEU A 353 -13.37 15.87 -9.26
C LEU A 353 -13.88 15.38 -10.62
N LEU A 354 -13.43 14.23 -11.08
CA LEU A 354 -13.88 13.63 -12.33
C LEU A 354 -15.41 13.39 -12.32
N PHE A 355 -15.97 12.90 -11.23
CA PHE A 355 -17.41 12.73 -11.09
C PHE A 355 -18.17 14.05 -11.08
N SER A 356 -17.63 15.10 -10.47
CA SER A 356 -18.26 16.42 -10.46
C SER A 356 -18.34 17.02 -11.88
N VAL A 357 -17.30 16.85 -12.69
CA VAL A 357 -17.26 17.32 -14.08
C VAL A 357 -18.15 16.47 -14.98
N ALA A 358 -18.29 15.17 -14.70
CA ALA A 358 -19.13 14.27 -15.47
C ALA A 358 -20.65 14.50 -15.30
N GLY A 359 -21.07 15.42 -14.42
CA GLY A 359 -22.48 15.78 -14.22
C GLY A 359 -23.35 14.62 -13.68
N ARG A 360 -22.74 13.61 -13.05
CA ARG A 360 -23.48 12.47 -12.49
C ARG A 360 -24.06 12.83 -11.13
N GLY A 361 -25.29 12.39 -10.89
CA GLY A 361 -25.91 12.49 -9.58
C GLY A 361 -25.14 11.69 -8.53
N LEU A 362 -25.02 12.21 -7.31
CA LEU A 362 -24.34 11.50 -6.20
C LEU A 362 -24.92 10.10 -5.96
N GLY A 363 -26.22 9.92 -6.16
CA GLY A 363 -26.87 8.60 -6.08
C GLY A 363 -26.27 7.59 -7.05
N ASP A 364 -26.06 7.98 -8.31
CA ASP A 364 -25.46 7.12 -9.33
C ASP A 364 -24.01 6.81 -9.04
N VAL A 365 -23.24 7.80 -8.53
CA VAL A 365 -21.84 7.60 -8.15
C VAL A 365 -21.70 6.60 -7.01
N LEU A 366 -22.60 6.63 -6.03
CA LEU A 366 -22.56 5.76 -4.86
C LEU A 366 -23.10 4.35 -5.13
N THR A 367 -24.01 4.19 -6.11
CA THR A 367 -24.71 2.93 -6.36
C THR A 367 -24.29 2.21 -7.62
N VAL A 368 -23.75 2.92 -8.63
CA VAL A 368 -23.35 2.33 -9.91
C VAL A 368 -21.84 2.07 -9.96
N ARG A 369 -21.48 0.84 -10.24
CA ARG A 369 -20.16 0.25 -10.07
C ARG A 369 -19.18 0.45 -11.22
N THR A 370 -19.63 0.88 -12.40
CA THR A 370 -18.77 0.94 -13.58
C THR A 370 -18.90 2.24 -14.35
N TRP A 371 -17.78 2.88 -14.60
CA TRP A 371 -17.63 3.82 -15.69
C TRP A 371 -17.74 3.03 -17.01
N PRO A 372 -18.68 3.32 -17.91
CA PRO A 372 -18.70 2.68 -19.20
C PRO A 372 -17.47 3.18 -19.99
N SER A 373 -16.46 2.34 -20.11
CA SER A 373 -15.26 2.57 -20.91
C SER A 373 -15.50 2.60 -22.42
N ARG A 374 -16.78 2.69 -22.86
CA ARG A 374 -17.16 2.78 -24.26
C ARG A 374 -18.02 4.02 -24.48
N SER A 375 -17.43 5.07 -25.03
CA SER A 375 -18.17 6.15 -25.63
C SER A 375 -19.09 5.58 -26.75
N PRO A 376 -20.36 5.99 -26.84
CA PRO A 376 -21.28 5.52 -27.88
C PRO A 376 -20.89 5.94 -29.32
N ALA A 377 -19.86 6.76 -29.46
CA ALA A 377 -19.43 7.33 -30.76
C ALA A 377 -18.81 6.32 -31.75
N ARG A 378 -18.59 5.04 -31.38
CA ARG A 378 -18.06 4.04 -32.33
C ARG A 378 -19.11 3.10 -32.93
N ARG A 379 -20.39 3.26 -32.63
CA ARG A 379 -21.42 2.37 -33.25
C ARG A 379 -22.05 2.92 -34.52
N SER A 380 -21.81 4.18 -34.88
CA SER A 380 -22.40 4.75 -36.11
C SER A 380 -21.54 4.62 -37.37
N ALA A 381 -20.26 4.23 -37.25
CA ALA A 381 -19.37 4.12 -38.40
C ALA A 381 -19.35 2.74 -39.11
N ALA A 382 -19.93 1.70 -38.47
CA ALA A 382 -19.91 0.36 -39.05
C ALA A 382 -21.15 -0.01 -39.87
N SER A 383 -22.17 0.84 -39.93
CA SER A 383 -23.41 0.57 -40.69
C SER A 383 -23.45 1.18 -42.09
N HIS A 384 -22.44 1.96 -42.50
CA HIS A 384 -22.45 2.61 -43.85
C HIS A 384 -21.61 1.91 -44.93
N TRP A 385 -20.99 0.77 -44.65
CA TRP A 385 -20.14 0.03 -45.63
C TRP A 385 -20.78 -1.23 -46.24
N ARG A 386 -22.11 -1.41 -46.11
CA ARG A 386 -22.77 -2.63 -46.68
C ARG A 386 -23.63 -2.38 -47.94
N TYR A 387 -23.62 -1.19 -48.52
CA TYR A 387 -24.37 -1.00 -49.78
C TYR A 387 -23.53 -0.21 -50.80
N ARG A 388 -22.53 -0.87 -51.37
CA ARG A 388 -22.00 -0.52 -52.70
C ARG A 388 -21.09 -1.64 -53.22
N CYS A 389 -21.70 -2.76 -53.63
CA CYS A 389 -21.20 -3.62 -54.69
C CYS A 389 -22.44 -4.29 -55.32
N ARG A 390 -22.95 -3.71 -56.32
CA ARG A 390 -23.60 -4.31 -57.46
C ARG A 390 -23.25 -3.49 -58.68
#